data_2919ec4693050b848adc1724b26aaf1f
#
_entry.id   2919ec4693050b848adc1724b26aaf1f
#
_cell.length_a   1.000
_cell.length_b   1.000
_cell.length_c   1.000
_cell.angle_alpha   90.00
_cell.angle_beta   90.00
_cell.angle_gamma   90.00
#
_symmetry.space_group_name_H-M   'P 1'
#
loop_
_entity.id
_entity.type
_entity.pdbx_description
1 polymer ?
#
loop_
_entity_poly.entity_id
_entity_poly.type
_entity_poly.pdbx_seq_one_letter_code
_entity_poly.pdbx_strand_id
1 'polypeptide(L)'
;TAIERSWEVPAVFIEDTPRFAYRGMHLDVSRHFYPVSFVKKYIDLLAMQKMNYFHWHLTDDQGWRIEIKRYPFLTEKGAWRDSTAINHPSSFSQPVFEKKRYGGYYTQEQIREVVAYAAEHHVTIVPEIDIPGHMLAALTAYPSLGCIQKGYQVGTQWGIYSDVLCAGNAACYTFLKDVMQEVIELFPGPYIHIGGDECPNERWKSCEKCQSWMRKNHISDEYALQSYVIEYVGKYLKKHHKRLIGWDEILEGGIGREAVIMSWRGVKGGITAAKAGNLVIMAPNTHMYLNHYQSNMLFEPLAHGRVASLEWVYSFNPIPDVLTPEEAKKVLGIQGNVWTEYLPTYQLVEYMAYPRASAVAEIGWSQPENRNWKDYLKRLQIQFERWRYYQVNCALHYKLP
;
A
#
# COMPACT_ATOMS: atom_id res chain seq x y z
N THR A 1 -4.20 -50.46 15.61
CA THR A 1 -4.99 -49.86 16.71
C THR A 1 -4.88 -48.35 16.58
N ALA A 2 -5.98 -47.67 16.22
CA ALA A 2 -6.04 -46.21 16.22
C ALA A 2 -5.86 -45.74 17.68
N ILE A 3 -4.88 -44.86 17.89
CA ILE A 3 -4.72 -44.17 19.17
C ILE A 3 -5.81 -43.11 19.21
N GLU A 4 -6.86 -43.31 20.01
CA GLU A 4 -7.82 -42.24 20.32
C GLU A 4 -7.07 -41.12 21.04
N ARG A 5 -6.90 -40.00 20.37
CA ARG A 5 -6.41 -38.78 21.01
C ARG A 5 -7.61 -37.99 21.51
N SER A 6 -7.76 -37.89 22.82
CA SER A 6 -8.70 -36.93 23.42
C SER A 6 -8.09 -35.52 23.35
N TRP A 7 -8.90 -34.56 22.96
CA TRP A 7 -8.54 -33.14 22.99
C TRP A 7 -9.23 -32.50 24.18
N GLU A 8 -8.45 -31.93 25.07
CA GLU A 8 -8.98 -31.19 26.22
C GLU A 8 -8.86 -29.71 25.97
N VAL A 9 -9.97 -29.00 26.14
CA VAL A 9 -10.02 -27.53 26.09
C VAL A 9 -10.49 -27.05 27.47
N PRO A 10 -9.66 -26.26 28.19
CA PRO A 10 -10.07 -25.73 29.50
C PRO A 10 -11.29 -24.81 29.33
N ALA A 11 -12.20 -24.85 30.30
CA ALA A 11 -13.26 -23.86 30.39
C ALA A 11 -12.64 -22.49 30.71
N VAL A 12 -12.87 -21.51 29.86
CA VAL A 12 -12.30 -20.16 29.99
C VAL A 12 -13.36 -19.10 29.73
N PHE A 13 -13.20 -17.96 30.38
CA PHE A 13 -13.89 -16.73 30.04
C PHE A 13 -12.91 -15.84 29.25
N ILE A 14 -13.29 -15.43 28.06
CA ILE A 14 -12.45 -14.58 27.19
C ILE A 14 -13.20 -13.26 26.93
N GLU A 15 -12.58 -12.15 27.34
CA GLU A 15 -12.98 -10.80 26.98
C GLU A 15 -11.81 -10.18 26.17
N ASP A 16 -11.98 -10.08 24.87
CA ASP A 16 -10.92 -9.67 23.97
C ASP A 16 -11.49 -8.85 22.80
N THR A 17 -11.09 -7.58 22.71
CA THR A 17 -11.54 -6.64 21.69
C THR A 17 -10.35 -5.92 21.05
N PRO A 18 -10.35 -5.66 19.75
CA PRO A 18 -9.26 -4.96 19.10
C PRO A 18 -9.20 -3.49 19.54
N ARG A 19 -7.98 -2.99 19.73
CA ARG A 19 -7.71 -1.57 19.99
C ARG A 19 -8.16 -0.68 18.84
N PHE A 20 -7.91 -1.12 17.60
CA PHE A 20 -8.20 -0.35 16.39
C PHE A 20 -9.13 -1.11 15.45
N ALA A 21 -10.02 -0.37 14.80
CA ALA A 21 -10.91 -0.89 13.77
C ALA A 21 -10.18 -1.26 12.47
N TYR A 22 -9.12 -0.52 12.11
CA TYR A 22 -8.28 -0.78 10.94
C TYR A 22 -6.94 -1.40 11.36
N ARG A 23 -6.67 -2.61 10.90
CA ARG A 23 -5.42 -3.34 11.14
C ARG A 23 -4.97 -3.91 9.80
N GLY A 24 -4.10 -3.16 9.12
CA GLY A 24 -3.79 -3.39 7.71
C GLY A 24 -2.38 -3.87 7.45
N MET A 25 -2.26 -4.57 6.33
CA MET A 25 -0.99 -4.80 5.64
C MET A 25 -1.13 -4.45 4.17
N HIS A 26 -0.11 -3.81 3.64
CA HIS A 26 0.01 -3.46 2.23
C HIS A 26 0.91 -4.45 1.50
N LEU A 27 0.63 -4.67 0.23
CA LEU A 27 1.52 -5.37 -0.69
C LEU A 27 1.54 -4.64 -2.03
N ASP A 28 2.73 -4.20 -2.42
CA ASP A 28 3.01 -3.69 -3.76
C ASP A 28 3.16 -4.87 -4.73
N VAL A 29 2.30 -4.92 -5.74
CA VAL A 29 2.37 -5.90 -6.84
C VAL A 29 2.77 -5.25 -8.16
N SER A 30 3.04 -3.95 -8.13
CA SER A 30 3.42 -3.16 -9.30
C SER A 30 4.91 -3.26 -9.61
N ARG A 31 5.79 -3.03 -8.62
CA ARG A 31 7.24 -3.16 -8.82
C ARG A 31 7.61 -4.60 -9.12
N HIS A 32 7.07 -5.55 -8.34
CA HIS A 32 7.13 -6.98 -8.67
C HIS A 32 5.74 -7.63 -8.59
N PHE A 33 5.40 -8.39 -9.63
CA PHE A 33 4.11 -9.08 -9.77
C PHE A 33 4.14 -10.45 -9.08
N TYR A 34 3.08 -10.78 -8.35
CA TYR A 34 2.94 -12.08 -7.69
C TYR A 34 1.66 -12.81 -8.14
N PRO A 35 1.68 -14.16 -8.21
CA PRO A 35 0.52 -14.93 -8.63
C PRO A 35 -0.61 -14.90 -7.59
N VAL A 36 -1.84 -15.12 -8.03
CA VAL A 36 -3.04 -15.19 -7.18
C VAL A 36 -2.86 -16.13 -5.99
N SER A 37 -2.16 -17.25 -6.18
CA SER A 37 -1.88 -18.21 -5.11
C SER A 37 -1.08 -17.59 -3.95
N PHE A 38 -0.12 -16.73 -4.25
CA PHE A 38 0.62 -16.00 -3.21
C PHE A 38 -0.23 -14.92 -2.55
N VAL A 39 -1.03 -14.19 -3.33
CA VAL A 39 -1.95 -13.17 -2.78
C VAL A 39 -2.92 -13.81 -1.78
N LYS A 40 -3.46 -14.99 -2.08
CA LYS A 40 -4.29 -15.77 -1.15
C LYS A 40 -3.52 -16.19 0.10
N LYS A 41 -2.30 -16.72 -0.06
CA LYS A 41 -1.42 -17.06 1.09
C LYS A 41 -1.15 -15.82 1.96
N TYR A 42 -0.95 -14.65 1.35
CA TYR A 42 -0.76 -13.40 2.08
C TYR A 42 -2.01 -13.04 2.91
N ILE A 43 -3.20 -13.23 2.36
CA ILE A 43 -4.48 -13.04 3.07
C ILE A 43 -4.60 -14.02 4.24
N ASP A 44 -4.24 -15.31 4.07
CA ASP A 44 -4.22 -16.30 5.16
C ASP A 44 -3.35 -15.84 6.32
N LEU A 45 -2.14 -15.35 5.99
CA LEU A 45 -1.18 -14.87 6.98
C LEU A 45 -1.68 -13.62 7.72
N LEU A 46 -2.43 -12.73 7.04
CA LEU A 46 -3.09 -11.61 7.69
C LEU A 46 -4.19 -12.07 8.65
N ALA A 47 -5.08 -12.94 8.18
CA ALA A 47 -6.20 -13.47 8.95
C ALA A 47 -5.71 -14.21 10.21
N MET A 48 -4.64 -15.02 10.11
CA MET A 48 -4.00 -15.68 11.24
C MET A 48 -3.51 -14.71 12.31
N GLN A 49 -3.19 -13.48 11.95
CA GLN A 49 -2.74 -12.42 12.85
C GLN A 49 -3.89 -11.47 13.27
N LYS A 50 -5.15 -11.82 12.97
CA LYS A 50 -6.33 -10.99 13.24
C LYS A 50 -6.28 -9.61 12.55
N MET A 51 -5.55 -9.50 11.46
CA MET A 51 -5.60 -8.32 10.58
C MET A 51 -6.84 -8.40 9.69
N ASN A 52 -7.46 -7.25 9.41
CA ASN A 52 -8.74 -7.21 8.72
C ASN A 52 -8.76 -6.34 7.46
N TYR A 53 -7.63 -5.74 7.09
CA TYR A 53 -7.49 -5.00 5.85
C TYR A 53 -6.25 -5.43 5.07
N PHE A 54 -6.45 -5.65 3.78
CA PHE A 54 -5.38 -5.87 2.81
C PHE A 54 -5.35 -4.71 1.82
N HIS A 55 -4.32 -3.87 1.91
CA HIS A 55 -4.09 -2.79 0.97
C HIS A 55 -3.30 -3.32 -0.23
N TRP A 56 -3.95 -3.39 -1.38
CA TRP A 56 -3.40 -3.97 -2.60
C TRP A 56 -3.00 -2.86 -3.58
N HIS A 57 -1.70 -2.58 -3.66
CA HIS A 57 -1.14 -1.55 -4.54
C HIS A 57 -1.00 -2.11 -5.96
N LEU A 58 -1.97 -1.77 -6.82
CA LEU A 58 -2.19 -2.41 -8.11
C LEU A 58 -1.56 -1.66 -9.29
N THR A 59 -1.19 -0.40 -9.12
CA THR A 59 -0.68 0.43 -10.22
C THR A 59 0.44 1.35 -9.76
N ASP A 60 1.47 1.46 -10.61
CA ASP A 60 2.60 2.34 -10.41
C ASP A 60 3.35 2.55 -11.74
N ASP A 61 4.40 3.35 -11.76
CA ASP A 61 5.23 3.65 -12.94
C ASP A 61 5.80 2.40 -13.62
N GLN A 62 6.09 1.34 -12.83
CA GLN A 62 6.75 0.12 -13.29
C GLN A 62 5.77 -0.98 -13.70
N GLY A 63 4.46 -0.74 -13.57
CA GLY A 63 3.47 -1.67 -14.07
C GLY A 63 2.04 -1.40 -13.61
N TRP A 64 1.12 -1.61 -14.52
CA TRP A 64 -0.32 -1.60 -14.28
C TRP A 64 -0.84 -3.04 -14.12
N ARG A 65 -1.38 -3.41 -12.97
CA ARG A 65 -1.62 -4.82 -12.61
C ARG A 65 -3.09 -5.24 -12.57
N ILE A 66 -4.03 -4.35 -12.83
CA ILE A 66 -5.46 -4.65 -12.83
C ILE A 66 -6.07 -4.51 -14.23
N GLU A 67 -6.82 -5.51 -14.67
CA GLU A 67 -7.55 -5.42 -15.92
C GLU A 67 -8.69 -4.40 -15.83
N ILE A 68 -8.68 -3.45 -16.77
CA ILE A 68 -9.77 -2.49 -17.00
C ILE A 68 -10.27 -2.75 -18.42
N LYS A 69 -11.46 -3.36 -18.55
CA LYS A 69 -11.98 -3.82 -19.85
C LYS A 69 -12.17 -2.70 -20.84
N ARG A 70 -12.52 -1.50 -20.35
CA ARG A 70 -12.65 -0.31 -21.20
C ARG A 70 -11.30 0.20 -21.74
N TYR A 71 -10.20 -0.14 -21.07
CA TYR A 71 -8.84 0.31 -21.42
C TYR A 71 -7.86 -0.86 -21.54
N PRO A 72 -8.00 -1.73 -22.56
CA PRO A 72 -7.23 -2.98 -22.66
C PRO A 72 -5.71 -2.77 -22.76
N PHE A 73 -5.26 -1.65 -23.35
CA PHE A 73 -3.82 -1.38 -23.43
C PHE A 73 -3.13 -1.17 -22.08
N LEU A 74 -3.89 -0.91 -21.00
CA LEU A 74 -3.31 -0.86 -19.66
C LEU A 74 -2.65 -2.19 -19.27
N THR A 75 -3.22 -3.32 -19.67
CA THR A 75 -2.65 -4.64 -19.42
C THR A 75 -1.84 -5.20 -20.58
N GLU A 76 -2.17 -4.85 -21.82
CA GLU A 76 -1.40 -5.29 -22.99
C GLU A 76 -0.02 -4.63 -23.08
N LYS A 77 0.09 -3.35 -22.68
CA LYS A 77 1.32 -2.54 -22.73
C LYS A 77 1.78 -2.13 -21.33
N GLY A 78 0.91 -1.50 -20.56
CA GLY A 78 1.24 -0.92 -19.25
C GLY A 78 1.64 -1.94 -18.19
N ALA A 79 1.28 -3.22 -18.35
CA ALA A 79 1.67 -4.30 -17.44
C ALA A 79 3.08 -4.85 -17.71
N TRP A 80 3.82 -4.37 -18.73
CA TRP A 80 5.04 -5.00 -19.16
C TRP A 80 6.19 -3.99 -19.33
N ARG A 81 7.37 -4.34 -18.84
CA ARG A 81 8.62 -3.60 -19.02
C ARG A 81 9.71 -4.50 -19.61
N ASP A 82 10.66 -3.92 -20.34
CA ASP A 82 11.67 -4.68 -21.09
C ASP A 82 12.92 -5.01 -20.27
N SER A 83 13.10 -4.33 -19.14
CA SER A 83 14.20 -4.59 -18.20
C SER A 83 13.79 -4.15 -16.78
N THR A 84 14.57 -4.61 -15.80
CA THR A 84 14.33 -4.28 -14.38
C THR A 84 15.66 -3.93 -13.71
N ALA A 85 15.72 -2.80 -13.00
CA ALA A 85 16.87 -2.46 -12.15
C ALA A 85 16.95 -3.45 -10.98
N ILE A 86 18.15 -4.02 -10.74
CA ILE A 86 18.36 -5.09 -9.75
C ILE A 86 19.28 -4.69 -8.60
N ASN A 87 19.83 -3.48 -8.62
CA ASN A 87 20.72 -2.98 -7.57
C ASN A 87 20.24 -1.62 -7.04
N HIS A 88 20.77 -1.24 -5.90
CA HIS A 88 20.69 0.13 -5.41
C HIS A 88 21.62 1.02 -6.23
N PRO A 89 21.15 2.00 -6.98
CA PRO A 89 22.01 3.02 -7.53
C PRO A 89 22.59 3.84 -6.36
N SER A 90 23.87 4.10 -6.38
CA SER A 90 24.56 4.97 -5.42
C SER A 90 25.38 6.01 -6.18
N SER A 91 25.94 6.98 -5.45
CA SER A 91 26.88 7.95 -6.06
C SER A 91 28.08 7.29 -6.74
N PHE A 92 28.33 6.01 -6.43
CA PHE A 92 29.47 5.23 -6.92
C PHE A 92 29.07 4.07 -7.86
N SER A 93 27.77 3.79 -8.03
CA SER A 93 27.32 2.69 -8.89
C SER A 93 26.16 3.12 -9.78
N GLN A 94 26.29 2.79 -11.09
CA GLN A 94 25.19 2.96 -12.04
C GLN A 94 24.14 1.86 -11.81
N PRO A 95 22.88 2.11 -12.24
CA PRO A 95 21.86 1.06 -12.24
C PRO A 95 22.29 -0.13 -13.09
N VAL A 96 22.16 -1.33 -12.51
CA VAL A 96 22.36 -2.60 -13.24
C VAL A 96 20.97 -3.15 -13.60
N PHE A 97 20.81 -3.58 -14.84
CA PHE A 97 19.53 -4.05 -15.36
C PHE A 97 19.57 -5.54 -15.72
N GLU A 98 18.58 -6.26 -15.25
CA GLU A 98 18.19 -7.52 -15.85
C GLU A 98 17.43 -7.21 -17.15
N LYS A 99 18.04 -7.53 -18.30
CA LYS A 99 17.46 -7.33 -19.64
C LYS A 99 16.51 -8.48 -19.98
N LYS A 100 15.36 -8.50 -19.36
CA LYS A 100 14.32 -9.50 -19.56
C LYS A 100 12.96 -8.82 -19.48
N ARG A 101 12.08 -9.15 -20.45
CA ARG A 101 10.70 -8.69 -20.38
C ARG A 101 10.04 -9.22 -19.11
N TYR A 102 9.53 -8.32 -18.30
CA TYR A 102 8.92 -8.61 -17.02
C TYR A 102 7.54 -7.96 -16.91
N GLY A 103 6.58 -8.68 -16.30
CA GLY A 103 5.25 -8.15 -16.06
C GLY A 103 4.24 -9.23 -15.71
N GLY A 104 3.00 -8.82 -15.70
CA GLY A 104 1.83 -9.61 -15.36
C GLY A 104 0.70 -8.70 -14.91
N TYR A 105 -0.51 -9.22 -14.85
CA TYR A 105 -1.68 -8.52 -14.35
C TYR A 105 -2.72 -9.52 -13.86
N TYR A 106 -3.68 -9.04 -13.09
CA TYR A 106 -4.83 -9.83 -12.66
C TYR A 106 -6.02 -9.51 -13.55
N THR A 107 -6.66 -10.57 -14.08
CA THR A 107 -7.95 -10.43 -14.76
C THR A 107 -9.04 -10.06 -13.75
N GLN A 108 -10.15 -9.52 -14.22
CA GLN A 108 -11.26 -9.20 -13.34
C GLN A 108 -11.83 -10.44 -12.64
N GLU A 109 -11.78 -11.60 -13.30
CA GLU A 109 -12.17 -12.89 -12.71
C GLU A 109 -11.25 -13.26 -11.55
N GLN A 110 -9.92 -13.11 -11.72
CA GLN A 110 -8.94 -13.33 -10.65
C GLN A 110 -9.11 -12.34 -9.49
N ILE A 111 -9.43 -11.08 -9.79
CA ILE A 111 -9.73 -10.08 -8.75
C ILE A 111 -10.96 -10.52 -7.94
N ARG A 112 -12.06 -10.91 -8.60
CA ARG A 112 -13.27 -11.40 -7.91
C ARG A 112 -12.99 -12.63 -7.07
N GLU A 113 -12.17 -13.55 -7.58
CA GLU A 113 -11.73 -14.74 -6.84
C GLU A 113 -10.98 -14.36 -5.56
N VAL A 114 -10.03 -13.42 -5.63
CA VAL A 114 -9.27 -12.95 -4.47
C VAL A 114 -10.15 -12.20 -3.48
N VAL A 115 -11.07 -11.35 -3.97
CA VAL A 115 -12.01 -10.59 -3.13
C VAL A 115 -12.96 -11.52 -2.37
N ALA A 116 -13.50 -12.54 -3.03
CA ALA A 116 -14.35 -13.55 -2.37
C ALA A 116 -13.56 -14.33 -1.31
N TYR A 117 -12.34 -14.76 -1.65
CA TYR A 117 -11.45 -15.45 -0.73
C TYR A 117 -11.11 -14.61 0.51
N ALA A 118 -10.81 -13.33 0.32
CA ALA A 118 -10.53 -12.41 1.43
C ALA A 118 -11.75 -12.24 2.35
N ALA A 119 -12.96 -12.16 1.77
CA ALA A 119 -14.20 -12.03 2.52
C ALA A 119 -14.46 -13.27 3.41
N GLU A 120 -14.19 -14.48 2.92
CA GLU A 120 -14.27 -15.72 3.71
C GLU A 120 -13.30 -15.73 4.91
N HIS A 121 -12.19 -15.00 4.80
CA HIS A 121 -11.18 -14.84 5.84
C HIS A 121 -11.36 -13.56 6.69
N HIS A 122 -12.50 -12.87 6.54
CA HIS A 122 -12.80 -11.60 7.23
C HIS A 122 -11.77 -10.50 6.97
N VAL A 123 -11.14 -10.51 5.79
CA VAL A 123 -10.20 -9.49 5.33
C VAL A 123 -10.86 -8.66 4.24
N THR A 124 -10.92 -7.35 4.43
CA THR A 124 -11.41 -6.41 3.43
C THR A 124 -10.25 -5.92 2.57
N ILE A 125 -10.38 -6.00 1.25
CA ILE A 125 -9.36 -5.47 0.34
C ILE A 125 -9.60 -3.98 0.12
N VAL A 126 -8.53 -3.20 0.23
CA VAL A 126 -8.44 -1.79 -0.17
C VAL A 126 -7.59 -1.75 -1.43
N PRO A 127 -8.20 -1.62 -2.63
CA PRO A 127 -7.43 -1.47 -3.86
C PRO A 127 -6.81 -0.08 -3.92
N GLU A 128 -5.59 0.02 -4.44
CA GLU A 128 -4.96 1.29 -4.77
C GLU A 128 -4.77 1.44 -6.28
N ILE A 129 -5.25 2.58 -6.78
CA ILE A 129 -4.97 3.12 -8.11
C ILE A 129 -4.29 4.47 -7.89
N ASP A 130 -2.99 4.51 -8.02
CA ASP A 130 -2.22 5.71 -7.71
C ASP A 130 -2.39 6.79 -8.77
N ILE A 131 -2.74 7.99 -8.34
CA ILE A 131 -3.03 9.17 -9.16
C ILE A 131 -2.69 10.46 -8.39
N PRO A 132 -2.35 11.55 -9.09
CA PRO A 132 -2.07 11.70 -10.53
C PRO A 132 -0.61 11.44 -10.88
N GLY A 133 0.26 11.21 -9.89
CA GLY A 133 1.62 10.67 -9.99
C GLY A 133 1.63 9.18 -10.28
N HIS A 134 2.80 8.55 -10.38
CA HIS A 134 2.99 7.10 -10.55
C HIS A 134 2.17 6.46 -11.70
N MET A 135 1.96 7.26 -12.77
CA MET A 135 1.08 6.90 -13.88
C MET A 135 1.82 6.54 -15.18
N LEU A 136 3.15 6.39 -15.16
CA LEU A 136 3.94 6.18 -16.37
C LEU A 136 3.52 4.91 -17.14
N ALA A 137 3.15 3.86 -16.44
CA ALA A 137 2.62 2.64 -17.07
C ALA A 137 1.31 2.93 -17.84
N ALA A 138 0.40 3.71 -17.28
CA ALA A 138 -0.84 4.12 -17.95
C ALA A 138 -0.56 5.10 -19.11
N LEU A 139 0.39 6.01 -18.94
CA LEU A 139 0.81 6.94 -20.00
C LEU A 139 1.48 6.21 -21.18
N THR A 140 2.19 5.11 -20.90
CA THR A 140 2.73 4.23 -21.96
C THR A 140 1.60 3.56 -22.76
N ALA A 141 0.53 3.16 -22.08
CA ALA A 141 -0.63 2.55 -22.72
C ALA A 141 -1.46 3.57 -23.50
N TYR A 142 -1.66 4.77 -22.93
CA TYR A 142 -2.48 5.85 -23.48
C TYR A 142 -1.73 7.20 -23.41
N PRO A 143 -0.79 7.46 -24.33
CA PRO A 143 0.08 8.63 -24.27
C PRO A 143 -0.67 9.97 -24.27
N SER A 144 -1.88 10.03 -24.84
CA SER A 144 -2.71 11.23 -24.86
C SER A 144 -3.13 11.74 -23.47
N LEU A 145 -3.02 10.89 -22.43
CA LEU A 145 -3.32 11.24 -21.04
C LEU A 145 -2.20 12.05 -20.37
N GLY A 146 -1.00 12.06 -20.92
CA GLY A 146 0.13 12.82 -20.36
C GLY A 146 0.30 14.21 -21.00
N CYS A 147 1.12 15.04 -20.39
CA CYS A 147 1.38 16.40 -20.88
C CYS A 147 2.17 16.41 -22.20
N ILE A 148 3.14 15.51 -22.37
CA ILE A 148 3.98 15.41 -23.60
C ILE A 148 3.26 14.64 -24.71
N GLN A 149 2.36 13.73 -24.36
CA GLN A 149 1.51 12.92 -25.26
C GLN A 149 2.25 11.94 -26.19
N LYS A 150 3.52 11.65 -25.93
CA LYS A 150 4.34 10.70 -26.73
C LYS A 150 5.58 10.25 -25.97
N GLY A 151 6.17 9.14 -26.43
CA GLY A 151 7.50 8.70 -25.97
C GLY A 151 7.57 8.09 -24.58
N TYR A 152 6.42 7.82 -23.94
CA TYR A 152 6.39 7.18 -22.63
C TYR A 152 6.76 5.69 -22.76
N GLN A 153 7.48 5.20 -21.76
CA GLN A 153 7.79 3.79 -21.59
C GLN A 153 7.58 3.40 -20.13
N VAL A 154 7.14 2.17 -19.89
CA VAL A 154 6.95 1.65 -18.52
C VAL A 154 8.28 1.72 -17.77
N GLY A 155 8.24 2.19 -16.54
CA GLY A 155 9.41 2.40 -15.70
C GLY A 155 10.22 1.11 -15.50
N THR A 156 11.54 1.22 -15.66
CA THR A 156 12.47 0.10 -15.48
C THR A 156 13.40 0.28 -14.29
N GLN A 157 13.38 1.47 -13.69
CA GLN A 157 14.12 1.85 -12.48
C GLN A 157 13.15 2.12 -11.34
N TRP A 158 13.70 2.18 -10.14
CA TRP A 158 12.95 2.57 -8.94
C TRP A 158 13.08 4.08 -8.70
N GLY A 159 12.04 4.69 -8.16
CA GLY A 159 11.99 6.12 -7.85
C GLY A 159 10.81 6.84 -8.49
N ILE A 160 10.84 8.15 -8.43
CA ILE A 160 9.77 9.05 -8.86
C ILE A 160 10.03 9.47 -10.30
N TYR A 161 9.03 9.34 -11.17
CA TYR A 161 9.08 9.80 -12.55
C TYR A 161 8.36 11.14 -12.70
N SER A 162 8.90 12.01 -13.54
CA SER A 162 8.34 13.36 -13.74
C SER A 162 7.07 13.41 -14.58
N ASP A 163 6.73 12.31 -15.26
CA ASP A 163 5.56 12.24 -16.14
C ASP A 163 4.31 11.78 -15.39
N VAL A 164 3.36 12.67 -15.25
CA VAL A 164 2.11 12.51 -14.50
C VAL A 164 0.90 12.72 -15.42
N LEU A 165 -0.31 12.38 -14.97
CA LEU A 165 -1.55 12.68 -15.70
C LEU A 165 -1.65 14.18 -16.01
N CYS A 166 -2.07 14.50 -17.23
CA CYS A 166 -2.29 15.89 -17.65
C CYS A 166 -3.60 16.41 -17.06
N ALA A 167 -3.52 17.08 -15.92
CA ALA A 167 -4.69 17.62 -15.21
C ALA A 167 -5.51 18.66 -16.01
N GLY A 168 -4.92 19.28 -17.04
CA GLY A 168 -5.61 20.18 -17.96
C GLY A 168 -6.32 19.47 -19.12
N ASN A 169 -6.26 18.14 -19.19
CA ASN A 169 -6.88 17.37 -20.27
C ASN A 169 -8.19 16.72 -19.81
N ALA A 170 -9.31 17.14 -20.40
CA ALA A 170 -10.63 16.59 -20.06
C ALA A 170 -10.73 15.06 -20.22
N ALA A 171 -9.97 14.46 -21.16
CA ALA A 171 -9.92 13.01 -21.33
C ALA A 171 -9.37 12.27 -20.08
N CYS A 172 -8.51 12.90 -19.28
CA CYS A 172 -8.02 12.32 -18.03
C CYS A 172 -9.14 12.12 -17.02
N TYR A 173 -10.07 13.04 -16.90
CA TYR A 173 -11.20 12.92 -15.98
C TYR A 173 -12.18 11.82 -16.42
N THR A 174 -12.39 11.66 -17.73
CA THR A 174 -13.16 10.53 -18.27
C THR A 174 -12.47 9.20 -17.97
N PHE A 175 -11.16 9.11 -18.24
CA PHE A 175 -10.35 7.95 -17.94
C PHE A 175 -10.42 7.58 -16.44
N LEU A 176 -10.20 8.54 -15.55
CA LEU A 176 -10.25 8.31 -14.10
C LEU A 176 -11.62 7.80 -13.65
N LYS A 177 -12.70 8.42 -14.16
CA LYS A 177 -14.07 7.99 -13.86
C LYS A 177 -14.31 6.56 -14.33
N ASP A 178 -13.91 6.23 -15.56
CA ASP A 178 -14.15 4.91 -16.15
C ASP A 178 -13.34 3.82 -15.41
N VAL A 179 -12.08 4.09 -15.04
CA VAL A 179 -11.26 3.19 -14.23
C VAL A 179 -11.90 2.99 -12.84
N MET A 180 -12.28 4.08 -12.16
CA MET A 180 -12.89 3.97 -10.83
C MET A 180 -14.24 3.24 -10.86
N GLN A 181 -15.00 3.33 -11.96
CA GLN A 181 -16.26 2.59 -12.10
C GLN A 181 -15.99 1.07 -12.04
N GLU A 182 -15.04 0.56 -12.83
CA GLU A 182 -14.71 -0.86 -12.83
C GLU A 182 -14.08 -1.31 -11.50
N VAL A 183 -13.25 -0.47 -10.87
CA VAL A 183 -12.69 -0.74 -9.54
C VAL A 183 -13.79 -0.82 -8.48
N ILE A 184 -14.77 0.08 -8.48
CA ILE A 184 -15.91 0.07 -7.55
C ILE A 184 -16.73 -1.23 -7.69
N GLU A 185 -16.93 -1.71 -8.92
CA GLU A 185 -17.66 -2.95 -9.20
C GLU A 185 -16.91 -4.21 -8.75
N LEU A 186 -15.58 -4.16 -8.77
CA LEU A 186 -14.73 -5.29 -8.37
C LEU A 186 -14.53 -5.37 -6.86
N PHE A 187 -14.49 -4.25 -6.15
CA PHE A 187 -14.16 -4.18 -4.74
C PHE A 187 -15.33 -3.67 -3.89
N PRO A 188 -16.04 -4.57 -3.20
CA PRO A 188 -17.22 -4.21 -2.39
C PRO A 188 -16.87 -3.44 -1.12
N GLY A 189 -15.61 -3.49 -0.65
CA GLY A 189 -15.14 -2.79 0.55
C GLY A 189 -15.42 -1.28 0.54
N PRO A 190 -15.48 -0.62 1.70
CA PRO A 190 -15.88 0.78 1.81
C PRO A 190 -14.80 1.77 1.35
N TYR A 191 -13.57 1.34 1.19
CA TYR A 191 -12.42 2.19 0.92
C TYR A 191 -11.81 1.90 -0.45
N ILE A 192 -11.39 2.98 -1.14
CA ILE A 192 -10.51 2.91 -2.31
C ILE A 192 -9.36 3.89 -2.06
N HIS A 193 -8.14 3.39 -2.18
CA HIS A 193 -6.93 4.19 -2.07
C HIS A 193 -6.55 4.76 -3.44
N ILE A 194 -6.19 6.04 -3.48
CA ILE A 194 -5.90 6.73 -4.74
C ILE A 194 -4.44 7.19 -4.83
N GLY A 195 -3.60 6.74 -3.92
CA GLY A 195 -2.21 7.22 -3.83
C GLY A 195 -2.15 8.69 -3.45
N GLY A 196 -1.73 9.52 -4.37
CA GLY A 196 -1.64 10.97 -4.21
C GLY A 196 -0.30 11.43 -3.67
N ASP A 197 0.66 10.51 -3.59
CA ASP A 197 2.03 10.77 -3.17
C ASP A 197 2.93 11.16 -4.33
N GLU A 198 4.05 11.74 -3.99
CA GLU A 198 5.22 11.99 -4.85
C GLU A 198 4.87 12.48 -6.28
N CYS A 199 3.87 13.35 -6.41
CA CYS A 199 3.42 13.87 -7.69
C CYS A 199 4.25 15.09 -8.14
N PRO A 200 5.23 14.94 -9.05
CA PRO A 200 6.03 16.05 -9.54
C PRO A 200 5.18 17.02 -10.36
N ASN A 201 5.41 18.31 -10.17
CA ASN A 201 4.59 19.36 -10.78
C ASN A 201 5.24 20.05 -11.98
N GLU A 202 6.48 19.69 -12.35
CA GLU A 202 7.25 20.31 -13.43
C GLU A 202 6.55 20.24 -14.79
N ARG A 203 5.89 19.11 -15.07
CA ARG A 203 5.13 18.94 -16.31
C ARG A 203 3.94 19.87 -16.37
N TRP A 204 3.24 20.06 -15.26
CA TRP A 204 2.08 20.96 -15.20
C TRP A 204 2.47 22.42 -15.36
N LYS A 205 3.59 22.86 -14.77
CA LYS A 205 4.12 24.22 -14.91
C LYS A 205 4.39 24.59 -16.36
N SER A 206 4.89 23.65 -17.16
CA SER A 206 5.24 23.86 -18.58
C SER A 206 4.13 23.47 -19.56
N CYS A 207 3.01 22.90 -19.09
CA CYS A 207 1.93 22.42 -19.95
C CYS A 207 0.84 23.48 -20.12
N GLU A 208 0.67 24.01 -21.34
CA GLU A 208 -0.33 25.05 -21.63
C GLU A 208 -1.77 24.59 -21.30
N LYS A 209 -2.10 23.30 -21.48
CA LYS A 209 -3.41 22.76 -21.11
C LYS A 209 -3.64 22.87 -19.60
N CYS A 210 -2.64 22.48 -18.77
CA CYS A 210 -2.73 22.57 -17.32
C CYS A 210 -2.82 24.01 -16.86
N GLN A 211 -1.98 24.90 -17.39
CA GLN A 211 -1.99 26.32 -17.05
C GLN A 211 -3.31 26.99 -17.45
N SER A 212 -3.85 26.69 -18.64
CA SER A 212 -5.16 27.20 -19.09
C SER A 212 -6.30 26.65 -18.19
N TRP A 213 -6.23 25.39 -17.79
CA TRP A 213 -7.19 24.77 -16.87
C TRP A 213 -7.19 25.46 -15.50
N MET A 214 -5.99 25.72 -14.96
CA MET A 214 -5.83 26.44 -13.69
C MET A 214 -6.45 27.83 -13.75
N ARG A 215 -6.12 28.62 -14.79
CA ARG A 215 -6.72 29.97 -15.01
C ARG A 215 -8.25 29.88 -15.06
N LYS A 216 -8.79 28.96 -15.86
CA LYS A 216 -10.24 28.80 -16.06
C LYS A 216 -10.99 28.42 -14.79
N ASN A 217 -10.37 27.62 -13.93
CA ASN A 217 -10.99 27.08 -12.71
C ASN A 217 -10.54 27.82 -11.43
N HIS A 218 -9.81 28.93 -11.57
CA HIS A 218 -9.29 29.75 -10.46
C HIS A 218 -8.45 28.92 -9.45
N ILE A 219 -7.64 27.98 -9.97
CA ILE A 219 -6.73 27.15 -9.19
C ILE A 219 -5.42 27.94 -8.99
N SER A 220 -4.96 28.06 -7.73
CA SER A 220 -3.87 28.95 -7.34
C SER A 220 -2.49 28.49 -7.81
N ASP A 221 -2.24 27.20 -7.69
CA ASP A 221 -0.94 26.57 -7.93
C ASP A 221 -1.08 25.08 -8.27
N GLU A 222 0.01 24.41 -8.53
CA GLU A 222 0.03 23.00 -8.92
C GLU A 222 -0.32 22.04 -7.77
N TYR A 223 -0.15 22.43 -6.51
CA TYR A 223 -0.62 21.63 -5.37
C TYR A 223 -2.15 21.66 -5.29
N ALA A 224 -2.73 22.84 -5.47
CA ALA A 224 -4.18 22.98 -5.59
C ALA A 224 -4.73 22.27 -6.84
N LEU A 225 -3.96 22.20 -7.93
CA LEU A 225 -4.32 21.41 -9.11
C LEU A 225 -4.34 19.92 -8.82
N GLN A 226 -3.38 19.41 -8.07
CA GLN A 226 -3.39 18.03 -7.59
C GLN A 226 -4.63 17.74 -6.74
N SER A 227 -4.92 18.61 -5.78
CA SER A 227 -6.12 18.48 -4.94
C SER A 227 -7.40 18.52 -5.75
N TYR A 228 -7.46 19.34 -6.81
CA TYR A 228 -8.60 19.38 -7.73
C TYR A 228 -8.85 18.02 -8.41
N VAL A 229 -7.79 17.34 -8.89
CA VAL A 229 -7.89 15.99 -9.48
C VAL A 229 -8.36 14.99 -8.43
N ILE A 230 -7.76 15.01 -7.24
CA ILE A 230 -8.10 14.09 -6.12
C ILE A 230 -9.55 14.30 -5.69
N GLU A 231 -9.98 15.54 -5.53
CA GLU A 231 -11.38 15.85 -5.17
C GLU A 231 -12.38 15.40 -6.25
N TYR A 232 -12.02 15.52 -7.52
CA TYR A 232 -12.88 15.01 -8.60
C TYR A 232 -13.16 13.51 -8.43
N VAL A 233 -12.12 12.73 -8.19
CA VAL A 233 -12.25 11.30 -7.91
C VAL A 233 -12.97 11.06 -6.59
N GLY A 234 -12.66 11.80 -5.54
CA GLY A 234 -13.32 11.68 -4.23
C GLY A 234 -14.83 11.94 -4.30
N LYS A 235 -15.26 12.94 -5.07
CA LYS A 235 -16.68 13.23 -5.33
C LYS A 235 -17.36 12.09 -6.09
N TYR A 236 -16.64 11.45 -7.02
CA TYR A 236 -17.15 10.29 -7.75
C TYR A 236 -17.31 9.08 -6.83
N LEU A 237 -16.28 8.74 -6.05
CA LEU A 237 -16.29 7.65 -5.07
C LEU A 237 -17.43 7.82 -4.05
N LYS A 238 -17.61 9.03 -3.54
CA LYS A 238 -18.68 9.35 -2.58
C LYS A 238 -20.09 9.06 -3.15
N LYS A 239 -20.34 9.37 -4.43
CA LYS A 239 -21.62 9.05 -5.09
C LYS A 239 -21.89 7.55 -5.14
N HIS A 240 -20.85 6.73 -5.08
CA HIS A 240 -20.93 5.27 -5.05
C HIS A 240 -20.74 4.70 -3.64
N HIS A 241 -20.93 5.51 -2.59
CA HIS A 241 -20.81 5.12 -1.17
C HIS A 241 -19.42 4.56 -0.81
N LYS A 242 -18.38 4.97 -1.55
CA LYS A 242 -16.99 4.68 -1.24
C LYS A 242 -16.31 5.88 -0.61
N ARG A 243 -15.35 5.62 0.28
CA ARG A 243 -14.53 6.64 0.91
C ARG A 243 -13.11 6.58 0.34
N LEU A 244 -12.61 7.73 -0.04
CA LEU A 244 -11.24 7.89 -0.51
C LEU A 244 -10.26 7.74 0.64
N ILE A 245 -9.20 6.96 0.44
CA ILE A 245 -7.95 7.00 1.21
C ILE A 245 -6.87 7.58 0.29
N GLY A 246 -5.94 8.37 0.84
CA GLY A 246 -4.73 8.79 0.14
C GLY A 246 -3.56 8.97 1.11
N TRP A 247 -2.35 8.96 0.57
CA TRP A 247 -1.14 9.27 1.31
C TRP A 247 -1.17 10.71 1.83
N ASP A 248 -0.37 11.04 2.82
CA ASP A 248 -0.51 12.33 3.53
C ASP A 248 -0.14 13.57 2.72
N GLU A 249 0.42 13.43 1.51
CA GLU A 249 0.62 14.52 0.54
C GLU A 249 -0.68 15.17 0.07
N ILE A 250 -1.79 14.44 0.07
CA ILE A 250 -3.08 15.01 -0.32
C ILE A 250 -3.55 16.16 0.57
N LEU A 251 -2.91 16.32 1.74
CA LEU A 251 -3.14 17.47 2.63
C LEU A 251 -2.56 18.79 2.08
N GLU A 252 -1.55 18.75 1.23
CA GLU A 252 -0.74 19.92 0.84
C GLU A 252 -1.53 20.95 0.04
N GLY A 253 -2.38 20.53 -0.86
CA GLY A 253 -3.26 21.42 -1.63
C GLY A 253 -4.66 21.61 -1.01
N GLY A 254 -4.87 21.01 0.18
CA GLY A 254 -6.17 21.01 0.85
C GLY A 254 -7.06 19.85 0.40
N ILE A 255 -7.66 19.14 1.35
CA ILE A 255 -8.59 18.03 1.12
C ILE A 255 -9.77 18.09 2.08
N GLY A 256 -10.95 17.67 1.63
CA GLY A 256 -12.15 17.60 2.46
C GLY A 256 -12.03 16.61 3.62
N ARG A 257 -12.73 16.88 4.72
CA ARG A 257 -12.73 16.04 5.93
C ARG A 257 -13.22 14.61 5.73
N GLU A 258 -13.82 14.32 4.60
CA GLU A 258 -14.34 12.98 4.29
C GLU A 258 -13.25 12.00 3.82
N ALA A 259 -12.11 12.52 3.34
CA ALA A 259 -10.95 11.69 3.00
C ALA A 259 -10.32 11.08 4.26
N VAL A 260 -9.86 9.85 4.14
CA VAL A 260 -9.01 9.18 5.13
C VAL A 260 -7.56 9.43 4.74
N ILE A 261 -6.75 9.84 5.70
CA ILE A 261 -5.34 10.14 5.46
C ILE A 261 -4.47 8.99 5.94
N MET A 262 -3.67 8.43 5.04
CA MET A 262 -2.67 7.44 5.40
C MET A 262 -1.31 8.13 5.60
N SER A 263 -0.89 8.25 6.88
CA SER A 263 0.31 9.01 7.26
C SER A 263 1.55 8.13 7.13
N TRP A 264 2.39 8.38 6.11
CA TRP A 264 3.60 7.61 5.84
C TRP A 264 4.91 8.39 6.02
N ARG A 265 4.92 9.71 5.81
CA ARG A 265 6.09 10.59 6.00
C ARG A 265 6.35 10.89 7.49
N GLY A 266 6.27 9.87 8.35
CA GLY A 266 6.25 9.98 9.79
C GLY A 266 4.82 10.15 10.33
N VAL A 267 4.70 10.71 11.55
CA VAL A 267 3.39 10.89 12.22
C VAL A 267 2.78 12.28 12.03
N LYS A 268 3.54 13.22 11.46
CA LYS A 268 3.13 14.63 11.36
C LYS A 268 1.87 14.81 10.49
N GLY A 269 1.81 14.13 9.35
CA GLY A 269 0.63 14.15 8.47
C GLY A 269 -0.63 13.68 9.20
N GLY A 270 -0.50 12.56 9.93
CA GLY A 270 -1.59 12.01 10.74
C GLY A 270 -2.06 12.94 11.86
N ILE A 271 -1.12 13.59 12.56
CA ILE A 271 -1.45 14.61 13.58
C ILE A 271 -2.22 15.77 12.95
N THR A 272 -1.74 16.30 11.83
CA THR A 272 -2.39 17.38 11.10
C THR A 272 -3.81 17.00 10.67
N ALA A 273 -3.97 15.81 10.11
CA ALA A 273 -5.24 15.29 9.65
C ALA A 273 -6.24 15.07 10.79
N ALA A 274 -5.80 14.44 11.89
CA ALA A 274 -6.65 14.22 13.07
C ALA A 274 -7.17 15.53 13.65
N LYS A 275 -6.30 16.54 13.79
CA LYS A 275 -6.67 17.90 14.24
C LYS A 275 -7.63 18.61 13.27
N ALA A 276 -7.51 18.37 11.97
CA ALA A 276 -8.45 18.87 10.96
C ALA A 276 -9.78 18.11 10.94
N GLY A 277 -9.88 16.97 11.65
CA GLY A 277 -11.10 16.14 11.78
C GLY A 277 -11.17 14.99 10.77
N ASN A 278 -10.15 14.76 9.96
CA ASN A 278 -10.04 13.59 9.07
C ASN A 278 -9.80 12.32 9.89
N LEU A 279 -10.28 11.18 9.38
CA LEU A 279 -9.85 9.88 9.85
C LEU A 279 -8.43 9.57 9.36
N VAL A 280 -7.66 8.84 10.17
CA VAL A 280 -6.23 8.61 9.94
C VAL A 280 -5.89 7.14 10.07
N ILE A 281 -5.05 6.65 9.17
CA ILE A 281 -4.34 5.36 9.30
C ILE A 281 -2.85 5.67 9.45
N MET A 282 -2.24 5.19 10.53
CA MET A 282 -0.82 5.40 10.79
C MET A 282 0.03 4.33 10.11
N ALA A 283 0.86 4.74 9.17
CA ALA A 283 1.78 3.90 8.42
C ALA A 283 3.18 4.52 8.26
N PRO A 284 3.76 5.14 9.33
CA PRO A 284 4.99 5.91 9.20
C PRO A 284 6.15 5.05 8.70
N ASN A 285 6.87 5.56 7.69
CA ASN A 285 7.99 4.86 7.06
C ASN A 285 9.12 4.49 8.03
N THR A 286 9.23 5.19 9.14
CA THR A 286 10.23 4.92 10.18
C THR A 286 10.01 3.59 10.91
N HIS A 287 8.76 3.12 11.01
CA HIS A 287 8.39 1.93 11.78
C HIS A 287 7.59 0.91 10.95
N MET A 288 6.76 1.37 10.02
CA MET A 288 5.76 0.53 9.35
C MET A 288 6.18 0.10 7.93
N TYR A 289 7.34 0.54 7.41
CA TYR A 289 7.86 0.08 6.13
C TYR A 289 8.69 -1.19 6.31
N LEU A 290 8.05 -2.32 6.10
CA LEU A 290 8.66 -3.63 6.30
C LEU A 290 9.55 -4.08 5.12
N ASN A 291 9.73 -3.25 4.10
CA ASN A 291 10.74 -3.41 3.05
C ASN A 291 12.11 -2.85 3.44
N HIS A 292 12.28 -2.28 4.63
CA HIS A 292 13.57 -1.93 5.21
C HIS A 292 14.30 -3.15 5.78
N TYR A 293 15.64 -3.05 5.94
CA TYR A 293 16.45 -4.11 6.56
C TYR A 293 15.92 -4.49 7.94
N GLN A 294 15.93 -5.79 8.27
CA GLN A 294 15.51 -6.25 9.58
C GLN A 294 16.63 -6.17 10.64
N SER A 295 17.89 -6.18 10.19
CA SER A 295 19.06 -6.13 11.06
C SER A 295 20.24 -5.46 10.35
N ASN A 296 21.35 -5.26 11.07
CA ASN A 296 22.63 -4.80 10.53
C ASN A 296 23.52 -5.96 10.07
N MET A 297 23.01 -7.17 9.90
CA MET A 297 23.81 -8.31 9.52
C MET A 297 24.24 -8.23 8.04
N LEU A 298 25.46 -8.68 7.75
CA LEU A 298 26.04 -8.62 6.40
C LEU A 298 25.30 -9.47 5.35
N PHE A 299 24.48 -10.41 5.79
CA PHE A 299 23.76 -11.37 4.93
C PHE A 299 22.28 -11.04 4.76
N GLU A 300 21.85 -9.83 5.15
CA GLU A 300 20.49 -9.38 4.87
C GLU A 300 20.27 -9.29 3.35
N PRO A 301 19.11 -9.74 2.84
CA PRO A 301 18.73 -9.50 1.44
C PRO A 301 18.73 -8.01 1.13
N LEU A 302 18.99 -7.65 -0.12
CA LEU A 302 18.90 -6.27 -0.56
C LEU A 302 17.54 -5.68 -0.21
N ALA A 303 17.55 -4.52 0.43
CA ALA A 303 16.36 -3.86 0.95
C ALA A 303 16.48 -2.33 0.86
N HIS A 304 15.43 -1.62 1.17
CA HIS A 304 15.44 -0.16 1.15
C HIS A 304 16.10 0.42 2.41
N GLY A 305 17.16 1.12 2.24
CA GLY A 305 18.00 2.03 3.01
C GLY A 305 18.13 1.98 4.54
N ARG A 306 17.11 1.65 5.33
CA ARG A 306 17.13 1.76 6.80
C ARG A 306 17.07 0.39 7.47
N VAL A 307 17.38 0.37 8.77
CA VAL A 307 17.05 -0.79 9.61
C VAL A 307 15.79 -0.48 10.40
N ALA A 308 14.80 -1.36 10.25
CA ALA A 308 13.59 -1.39 11.07
C ALA A 308 13.51 -2.77 11.74
N SER A 309 14.17 -2.94 12.89
CA SER A 309 14.18 -4.20 13.63
C SER A 309 12.77 -4.54 14.15
N LEU A 310 12.54 -5.80 14.52
CA LEU A 310 11.29 -6.22 15.13
C LEU A 310 10.95 -5.41 16.39
N GLU A 311 11.95 -5.16 17.25
CA GLU A 311 11.79 -4.38 18.47
C GLU A 311 11.40 -2.92 18.16
N TRP A 312 12.04 -2.35 17.13
CA TRP A 312 11.73 -1.00 16.67
C TRP A 312 10.30 -0.89 16.19
N VAL A 313 9.83 -1.81 15.34
CA VAL A 313 8.44 -1.87 14.89
C VAL A 313 7.49 -2.02 16.09
N TYR A 314 7.79 -2.96 17.01
CA TYR A 314 6.95 -3.21 18.20
C TYR A 314 6.83 -2.01 19.15
N SER A 315 7.85 -1.13 19.20
CA SER A 315 7.87 0.05 20.07
C SER A 315 6.90 1.15 19.64
N PHE A 316 6.39 1.10 18.41
CA PHE A 316 5.55 2.16 17.86
C PHE A 316 4.23 2.34 18.63
N ASN A 317 3.88 3.61 18.93
CA ASN A 317 2.54 3.98 19.40
C ASN A 317 1.79 4.76 18.32
N PRO A 318 0.68 4.21 17.78
CA PRO A 318 -0.09 4.86 16.72
C PRO A 318 -0.83 6.14 17.14
N ILE A 319 -0.99 6.37 18.45
CA ILE A 319 -1.63 7.57 18.97
C ILE A 319 -0.54 8.47 19.55
N PRO A 320 -0.15 9.56 18.85
CA PRO A 320 0.80 10.53 19.38
C PRO A 320 0.25 11.29 20.60
N ASP A 321 1.09 11.48 21.62
CA ASP A 321 0.70 12.12 22.88
C ASP A 321 0.22 13.58 22.74
N VAL A 322 0.52 14.22 21.60
CA VAL A 322 0.08 15.60 21.28
C VAL A 322 -1.37 15.69 20.83
N LEU A 323 -2.05 14.56 20.63
CA LEU A 323 -3.47 14.52 20.28
C LEU A 323 -4.32 14.53 21.55
N THR A 324 -5.35 15.36 21.55
CA THR A 324 -6.41 15.29 22.58
C THR A 324 -7.18 13.96 22.46
N PRO A 325 -7.91 13.53 23.51
CA PRO A 325 -8.73 12.31 23.45
C PRO A 325 -9.73 12.28 22.29
N GLU A 326 -10.29 13.43 21.91
CA GLU A 326 -11.22 13.52 20.77
C GLU A 326 -10.51 13.42 19.42
N GLU A 327 -9.32 14.01 19.31
CA GLU A 327 -8.48 13.87 18.09
C GLU A 327 -7.94 12.45 17.95
N ALA A 328 -7.57 11.79 19.05
CA ALA A 328 -7.11 10.41 19.08
C ALA A 328 -8.16 9.43 18.54
N LYS A 329 -9.45 9.70 18.73
CA LYS A 329 -10.56 8.91 18.14
C LYS A 329 -10.60 8.96 16.62
N LYS A 330 -9.87 9.89 15.98
CA LYS A 330 -9.73 9.96 14.53
C LYS A 330 -8.75 8.92 13.98
N VAL A 331 -7.86 8.36 14.81
CA VAL A 331 -6.94 7.31 14.42
C VAL A 331 -7.70 5.99 14.28
N LEU A 332 -7.99 5.58 13.05
CA LEU A 332 -8.68 4.33 12.73
C LEU A 332 -7.82 3.10 13.04
N GLY A 333 -6.51 3.24 12.92
CA GLY A 333 -5.58 2.14 13.13
C GLY A 333 -4.23 2.31 12.47
N ILE A 334 -3.63 1.18 12.15
CA ILE A 334 -2.27 1.11 11.63
C ILE A 334 -2.16 0.21 10.41
N GLN A 335 -1.11 0.41 9.62
CA GLN A 335 -0.78 -0.46 8.51
C GLN A 335 0.74 -0.65 8.40
N GLY A 336 1.16 -1.90 8.19
CA GLY A 336 2.51 -2.22 7.74
C GLY A 336 2.58 -2.25 6.22
N ASN A 337 3.63 -1.67 5.64
CA ASN A 337 3.81 -1.56 4.20
C ASN A 337 4.95 -2.43 3.70
N VAL A 338 4.73 -3.14 2.59
CA VAL A 338 5.73 -3.95 1.90
C VAL A 338 5.84 -3.47 0.46
N TRP A 339 6.76 -2.54 0.22
CA TRP A 339 7.15 -2.12 -1.12
C TRP A 339 8.13 -3.12 -1.72
N THR A 340 8.08 -3.34 -3.03
CA THR A 340 8.69 -4.54 -3.61
C THR A 340 9.81 -4.29 -4.62
N GLU A 341 10.39 -3.10 -4.65
CA GLU A 341 11.49 -2.74 -5.56
C GLU A 341 12.63 -3.77 -5.54
N TYR A 342 12.95 -4.30 -4.36
CA TYR A 342 14.02 -5.28 -4.14
C TYR A 342 13.51 -6.66 -3.73
N LEU A 343 12.23 -6.94 -3.93
CA LEU A 343 11.59 -8.19 -3.53
C LEU A 343 11.08 -8.97 -4.75
N PRO A 344 11.96 -9.46 -5.66
CA PRO A 344 11.54 -10.10 -6.90
C PRO A 344 10.83 -11.45 -6.70
N THR A 345 10.83 -12.02 -5.49
CA THR A 345 10.17 -13.29 -5.18
C THR A 345 9.26 -13.16 -3.96
N TYR A 346 8.20 -13.97 -3.91
CA TYR A 346 7.30 -13.99 -2.77
C TYR A 346 7.98 -14.48 -1.47
N GLN A 347 9.04 -15.29 -1.58
CA GLN A 347 9.83 -15.70 -0.42
C GLN A 347 10.53 -14.50 0.23
N LEU A 348 10.98 -13.54 -0.56
CA LEU A 348 11.57 -12.30 -0.03
C LEU A 348 10.50 -11.40 0.61
N VAL A 349 9.29 -11.36 0.05
CA VAL A 349 8.15 -10.68 0.70
C VAL A 349 7.88 -11.28 2.08
N GLU A 350 7.82 -12.61 2.18
CA GLU A 350 7.62 -13.33 3.45
C GLU A 350 8.75 -13.02 4.43
N TYR A 351 10.00 -13.08 3.97
CA TYR A 351 11.18 -12.77 4.79
C TYR A 351 11.09 -11.35 5.35
N MET A 352 10.79 -10.37 4.51
CA MET A 352 10.71 -8.98 4.92
C MET A 352 9.50 -8.68 5.81
N ALA A 353 8.36 -9.28 5.55
CA ALA A 353 7.16 -9.07 6.34
C ALA A 353 7.25 -9.72 7.73
N TYR A 354 7.74 -10.95 7.80
CA TYR A 354 7.72 -11.73 9.05
C TYR A 354 9.12 -11.88 9.68
N PRO A 355 9.21 -11.69 11.02
CA PRO A 355 8.12 -11.64 12.02
C PRO A 355 7.49 -10.24 12.23
N ARG A 356 7.95 -9.15 11.60
CA ARG A 356 7.53 -7.77 11.90
C ARG A 356 6.03 -7.53 11.71
N ALA A 357 5.38 -8.19 10.75
CA ALA A 357 3.93 -8.13 10.57
C ALA A 357 3.16 -8.58 11.83
N SER A 358 3.70 -9.55 12.60
CA SER A 358 3.07 -9.94 13.87
C SER A 358 3.18 -8.87 14.95
N ALA A 359 4.23 -8.03 14.93
CA ALA A 359 4.32 -6.87 15.79
C ALA A 359 3.29 -5.80 15.41
N VAL A 360 3.12 -5.53 14.11
CA VAL A 360 2.07 -4.63 13.60
C VAL A 360 0.69 -5.12 14.05
N ALA A 361 0.44 -6.43 13.94
CA ALA A 361 -0.82 -7.04 14.37
C ALA A 361 -1.08 -6.84 15.87
N GLU A 362 -0.07 -7.05 16.72
CA GLU A 362 -0.21 -6.86 18.16
C GLU A 362 -0.43 -5.39 18.55
N ILE A 363 0.27 -4.46 17.90
CA ILE A 363 0.02 -3.03 18.10
C ILE A 363 -1.41 -2.65 17.72
N GLY A 364 -1.92 -3.22 16.65
CA GLY A 364 -3.28 -2.98 16.16
C GLY A 364 -4.38 -3.59 17.03
N TRP A 365 -4.07 -4.70 17.70
CA TRP A 365 -5.02 -5.44 18.52
C TRP A 365 -4.99 -5.05 19.99
N SER A 366 -3.79 -5.02 20.60
CA SER A 366 -3.64 -4.92 22.05
C SER A 366 -3.60 -3.48 22.55
N GLN A 367 -4.23 -3.22 23.69
CA GLN A 367 -4.09 -1.96 24.40
C GLN A 367 -2.63 -1.78 24.86
N PRO A 368 -2.11 -0.54 24.96
CA PRO A 368 -0.70 -0.29 25.31
C PRO A 368 -0.27 -0.95 26.63
N GLU A 369 -1.12 -0.92 27.65
CA GLU A 369 -0.87 -1.50 28.97
C GLU A 369 -0.75 -3.04 28.95
N ASN A 370 -1.33 -3.68 27.95
CA ASN A 370 -1.29 -5.13 27.77
C ASN A 370 -0.12 -5.60 26.87
N ARG A 371 0.70 -4.66 26.36
CA ARG A 371 1.84 -4.96 25.52
C ARG A 371 3.10 -5.14 26.35
N ASN A 372 3.74 -6.32 26.25
CA ASN A 372 4.99 -6.63 26.92
C ASN A 372 5.95 -7.32 25.94
N TRP A 373 7.09 -6.72 25.71
CA TRP A 373 8.09 -7.22 24.76
C TRP A 373 8.59 -8.64 25.09
N LYS A 374 8.90 -8.91 26.36
CA LYS A 374 9.40 -10.23 26.78
C LYS A 374 8.34 -11.32 26.60
N ASP A 375 7.09 -11.00 26.89
CA ASP A 375 5.99 -11.92 26.69
C ASP A 375 5.67 -12.11 25.21
N TYR A 376 5.70 -11.04 24.43
CA TYR A 376 5.57 -11.10 22.98
C TYR A 376 6.62 -12.05 22.37
N LEU A 377 7.88 -11.96 22.75
CA LEU A 377 8.94 -12.86 22.27
C LEU A 377 8.68 -14.33 22.60
N LYS A 378 8.07 -14.64 23.74
CA LYS A 378 7.67 -16.03 24.09
C LYS A 378 6.57 -16.52 23.15
N ARG A 379 5.53 -15.71 22.95
CA ARG A 379 4.42 -16.05 22.05
C ARG A 379 4.87 -16.13 20.59
N LEU A 380 5.86 -15.34 20.19
CA LEU A 380 6.46 -15.37 18.87
C LEU A 380 7.08 -16.73 18.53
N GLN A 381 7.64 -17.47 19.53
CA GLN A 381 8.18 -18.81 19.27
C GLN A 381 7.10 -19.77 18.73
N ILE A 382 5.88 -19.64 19.23
CA ILE A 382 4.74 -20.43 18.73
C ILE A 382 4.39 -20.03 17.29
N GLN A 383 4.52 -18.75 16.96
CA GLN A 383 4.29 -18.28 15.58
C GLN A 383 5.35 -18.82 14.61
N PHE A 384 6.61 -18.91 15.01
CA PHE A 384 7.65 -19.54 14.18
C PHE A 384 7.31 -21.01 13.84
N GLU A 385 6.77 -21.77 14.78
CA GLU A 385 6.32 -23.15 14.51
C GLU A 385 5.12 -23.19 13.55
N ARG A 386 4.16 -22.26 13.68
CA ARG A 386 3.06 -22.11 12.72
C ARG A 386 3.57 -21.75 11.34
N TRP A 387 4.43 -20.75 11.23
CA TRP A 387 5.01 -20.33 9.95
C TRP A 387 5.84 -21.45 9.30
N ARG A 388 6.56 -22.24 10.08
CA ARG A 388 7.24 -23.44 9.58
C ARG A 388 6.23 -24.43 8.97
N TYR A 389 5.11 -24.69 9.63
CA TYR A 389 4.06 -25.57 9.11
C TYR A 389 3.47 -25.05 7.79
N TYR A 390 3.22 -23.76 7.69
CA TYR A 390 2.73 -23.10 6.46
C TYR A 390 3.83 -22.77 5.44
N GLN A 391 5.05 -23.23 5.65
CA GLN A 391 6.20 -23.00 4.76
C GLN A 391 6.40 -21.52 4.44
N VAL A 392 6.32 -20.65 5.46
CA VAL A 392 6.59 -19.21 5.34
C VAL A 392 8.09 -18.99 5.50
N ASN A 393 8.69 -18.31 4.55
CA ASN A 393 10.11 -17.93 4.60
C ASN A 393 10.32 -16.70 5.51
N CYS A 394 10.11 -16.85 6.83
CA CYS A 394 10.28 -15.75 7.78
C CYS A 394 11.74 -15.57 8.21
N ALA A 395 12.12 -14.33 8.56
CA ALA A 395 13.43 -14.07 9.18
C ALA A 395 13.51 -14.67 10.60
N LEU A 396 14.63 -15.32 10.91
CA LEU A 396 14.80 -16.10 12.14
C LEU A 396 15.63 -15.40 13.22
N HIS A 397 15.91 -14.11 13.11
CA HIS A 397 16.74 -13.34 14.05
C HIS A 397 16.30 -13.43 15.52
N TYR A 398 15.01 -13.64 15.75
CA TYR A 398 14.41 -13.73 17.09
C TYR A 398 13.91 -15.13 17.44
N LYS A 399 14.24 -16.15 16.62
CA LYS A 399 13.94 -17.54 16.94
C LYS A 399 14.94 -18.04 17.98
N LEU A 400 14.43 -18.55 19.09
CA LEU A 400 15.26 -19.21 20.10
C LEU A 400 15.73 -20.58 19.58
N PRO A 401 16.92 -21.03 20.02
CA PRO A 401 17.47 -22.33 19.65
C PRO A 401 16.54 -23.51 19.97
#